data_effc80a3d47fb9e04a8959c7995ca9f7
#
_entry.id   effc80a3d47fb9e04a8959c7995ca9f7
#
_cell.length_a   1.000
_cell.length_b   1.000
_cell.length_c   1.000
_cell.angle_alpha   90.00
_cell.angle_beta   90.00
_cell.angle_gamma   90.00
#
_symmetry.space_group_name_H-M   'P 1'
#
loop_
_entity.id
_entity.type
_entity.pdbx_description
1 polymer ?
#
loop_
_entity_poly.entity_id
_entity_poly.type
_entity_poly.pdbx_seq_one_letter_code
_entity_poly.pdbx_strand_id
1 'polypeptide(L)' 'MLNLIERILKEIRLLRESTEKMVLNGAIPDMERYRFLMGRLEALKLVEVTVKDLLNEPEEDV' A
#
# COMPACT_ATOMS: atom_id res chain seq x y z
N MET A 1 19.28 6.96 -5.23
CA MET A 1 18.71 6.20 -4.11
C MET A 1 17.36 6.71 -3.72
N LEU A 2 17.31 7.98 -3.29
CA LEU A 2 16.04 8.57 -2.92
C LEU A 2 15.03 8.47 -4.05
N ASN A 3 15.52 8.67 -5.27
CA ASN A 3 14.65 8.59 -6.44
C ASN A 3 14.02 7.22 -6.61
N LEU A 4 14.77 6.16 -6.35
CA LEU A 4 14.23 4.81 -6.43
C LEU A 4 13.17 4.58 -5.36
N ILE A 5 13.43 5.03 -4.15
CA ILE A 5 12.48 4.87 -3.06
C ILE A 5 11.18 5.62 -3.35
N GLU A 6 11.29 6.83 -3.90
CA GLU A 6 10.11 7.59 -4.28
C GLU A 6 9.29 6.87 -5.34
N ARG A 7 9.99 6.25 -6.29
CA ARG A 7 9.31 5.49 -7.33
C ARG A 7 8.60 4.26 -6.76
N ILE A 8 9.24 3.60 -5.82
CA ILE A 8 8.62 2.44 -5.16
C ILE A 8 7.36 2.87 -4.42
N LEU A 9 7.44 3.96 -3.68
CA LEU A 9 6.28 4.47 -2.95
C LEU A 9 5.14 4.86 -3.90
N LYS A 10 5.49 5.43 -5.04
CA LYS A 10 4.48 5.79 -6.03
C LYS A 10 3.77 4.54 -6.55
N GLU A 11 4.52 3.47 -6.84
CA GLU A 11 3.92 2.25 -7.32
C GLU A 11 3.02 1.61 -6.27
N ILE A 12 3.46 1.62 -5.03
CA ILE A 12 2.64 1.10 -3.93
C ILE A 12 1.33 1.89 -3.83
N ARG A 13 1.43 3.21 -3.95
CA ARG A 13 0.23 4.06 -3.89
C ARG A 13 -0.72 3.76 -5.04
N LEU A 14 -0.19 3.57 -6.24
CA LEU A 14 -1.02 3.25 -7.39
C LEU A 14 -1.72 1.91 -7.22
N LEU A 15 -1.02 0.92 -6.68
CA LEU A 15 -1.64 -0.37 -6.40
C LEU A 15 -2.74 -0.25 -5.36
N ARG A 16 -2.51 0.56 -4.33
CA ARG A 16 -3.51 0.80 -3.30
C ARG A 16 -4.75 1.46 -3.88
N GLU A 17 -4.53 2.50 -4.68
CA GLU A 17 -5.66 3.22 -5.29
C GLU A 17 -6.45 2.34 -6.23
N SER A 18 -5.75 1.51 -6.99
CA SER A 18 -6.41 0.56 -7.88
C SER A 18 -7.26 -0.42 -7.10
N THR A 19 -6.74 -0.92 -5.99
CA THR A 19 -7.48 -1.85 -5.14
C THR A 19 -8.69 -1.17 -4.51
N GLU A 20 -8.52 0.07 -4.06
CA GLU A 20 -9.64 0.83 -3.50
C GLU A 20 -10.76 1.00 -4.51
N LYS A 21 -10.40 1.26 -5.76
CA LYS A 21 -11.41 1.41 -6.81
C LYS A 21 -12.18 0.13 -7.02
N MET A 22 -11.50 -1.00 -6.97
CA MET A 22 -12.17 -2.29 -7.11
C MET A 22 -13.21 -2.50 -6.00
N VAL A 23 -12.84 -2.12 -4.77
CA VAL A 23 -13.75 -2.27 -3.64
C VAL A 23 -14.95 -1.33 -3.77
N LEU A 24 -14.70 -0.09 -4.17
CA LEU A 24 -15.74 0.93 -4.23
C LEU A 24 -16.69 0.77 -5.40
N ASN A 25 -16.25 0.10 -6.46
CA ASN A 25 -17.08 -0.05 -7.66
C ASN A 25 -18.25 -1.01 -7.49
N GLY A 26 -18.26 -1.78 -6.40
CA GLY A 26 -19.33 -2.74 -6.20
C GLY A 26 -19.27 -3.89 -7.18
N ALA A 27 -18.16 -4.06 -7.88
CA ALA A 27 -18.00 -5.12 -8.87
C ALA A 27 -17.49 -6.41 -8.24
N ILE A 28 -17.47 -6.49 -6.92
CA ILE A 28 -16.95 -7.65 -6.23
C ILE A 28 -18.03 -8.72 -6.15
N PRO A 29 -17.79 -9.91 -6.73
CA PRO A 29 -18.85 -10.89 -6.86
C PRO A 29 -19.23 -11.61 -5.57
N ASP A 30 -18.31 -11.72 -4.62
CA ASP A 30 -18.60 -12.47 -3.40
C ASP A 30 -17.76 -12.01 -2.23
N MET A 31 -18.06 -12.56 -1.07
CA MET A 31 -17.40 -12.14 0.17
C MET A 31 -15.95 -12.59 0.24
N GLU A 32 -15.62 -13.73 -0.35
CA GLU A 32 -14.23 -14.18 -0.36
C GLU A 32 -13.36 -13.22 -1.13
N ARG A 33 -13.85 -12.79 -2.27
CA ARG A 33 -13.10 -11.81 -3.08
C ARG A 33 -12.99 -10.50 -2.35
N TYR A 34 -14.04 -10.08 -1.69
CA TYR A 34 -14.03 -8.86 -0.90
C TYR A 34 -12.96 -8.92 0.19
N ARG A 35 -12.92 -10.03 0.94
CA ARG A 35 -11.94 -10.19 2.01
C ARG A 35 -10.51 -10.20 1.45
N PHE A 36 -10.33 -10.85 0.30
CA PHE A 36 -9.02 -10.87 -0.34
C PHE A 36 -8.55 -9.46 -0.67
N LEU A 37 -9.43 -8.66 -1.28
CA LEU A 37 -9.10 -7.30 -1.67
C LEU A 37 -8.86 -6.40 -0.46
N MET A 38 -9.65 -6.58 0.59
CA MET A 38 -9.45 -5.80 1.80
C MET A 38 -8.13 -6.15 2.47
N GLY A 39 -7.76 -7.42 2.48
CA GLY A 39 -6.46 -7.84 3.01
C GLY A 39 -5.32 -7.27 2.19
N ARG A 40 -5.46 -7.28 0.86
CA ARG A 40 -4.46 -6.70 -0.03
C ARG A 40 -4.32 -5.21 0.23
N LEU A 41 -5.43 -4.51 0.39
CA LEU A 41 -5.43 -3.09 0.66
C LEU A 41 -4.74 -2.77 1.98
N GLU A 42 -5.05 -3.55 3.00
CA GLU A 42 -4.45 -3.36 4.32
C GLU A 42 -2.95 -3.59 4.25
N ALA A 43 -2.52 -4.63 3.55
CA ALA A 43 -1.10 -4.92 3.40
C ALA A 43 -0.38 -3.80 2.67
N LEU A 44 -0.98 -3.26 1.62
CA LEU A 44 -0.37 -2.16 0.87
C LEU A 44 -0.22 -0.91 1.73
N LYS A 45 -1.23 -0.62 2.55
CA LYS A 45 -1.15 0.52 3.47
C LYS A 45 -0.06 0.32 4.50
N LEU A 46 0.06 -0.90 5.02
CA LEU A 46 1.07 -1.19 6.02
C LEU A 46 2.47 -1.03 5.44
N VAL A 47 2.69 -1.55 4.24
CA VAL A 47 4.00 -1.42 3.59
C VAL A 47 4.34 0.05 3.34
N GLU A 48 3.37 0.82 2.88
CA GLU A 48 3.60 2.24 2.62
C GLU A 48 4.01 2.97 3.89
N VAL A 49 3.31 2.73 4.99
CA VAL A 49 3.64 3.35 6.27
C VAL A 49 5.02 2.90 6.75
N THR A 50 5.31 1.61 6.61
CA THR A 50 6.58 1.06 7.06
C THR A 50 7.75 1.70 6.31
N VAL A 51 7.63 1.84 5.00
CA VAL A 51 8.70 2.46 4.21
C VAL A 51 8.89 3.91 4.61
N LYS A 52 7.80 4.65 4.80
CA LYS A 52 7.89 6.04 5.21
C LYS A 52 8.52 6.18 6.59
N ASP A 53 8.18 5.28 7.50
CA ASP A 53 8.76 5.33 8.84
C ASP A 53 10.27 5.07 8.79
N LEU A 54 10.69 4.13 7.97
CA LEU A 54 12.10 3.83 7.83
C LEU A 54 12.87 5.01 7.24
N LEU A 55 12.26 5.73 6.31
CA LEU A 55 12.89 6.90 5.73
C LEU A 55 13.07 8.02 6.74
N ASN A 56 12.18 8.09 7.71
CA ASN A 56 12.19 9.17 8.70
C ASN A 56 12.90 8.80 9.99
N GLU A 57 13.47 7.60 10.06
CA GLU A 57 14.15 7.14 11.26
C GLU A 57 15.46 7.88 11.46
N PRO A 58 15.76 8.35 12.67
CA PRO A 58 17.05 8.99 12.92
C PRO A 58 18.17 7.98 12.79
N GLU A 59 19.25 8.38 12.15
CA GLU A 59 20.36 7.47 11.91
C GLU A 59 21.21 7.20 13.15
N GLU A 60 21.18 8.09 14.09
CA GLU A 60 22.01 7.93 15.27
C GLU A 60 21.48 6.87 16.22
N ASP A 61 20.41 6.24 15.91
CA ASP A 61 19.79 5.21 16.74
C ASP A 61 20.52 3.89 16.68
N VAL A 62 21.71 3.89 16.36
CA VAL A 62 22.45 2.65 16.24
C VAL A 62 22.80 2.04 17.58
#